data_c94fe45d41dfeb56bce910c9d3cac274
#
_entry.id   c94fe45d41dfeb56bce910c9d3cac274
#
_cell.length_a   1.000
_cell.length_b   1.000
_cell.length_c   1.000
_cell.angle_alpha   90.00
_cell.angle_beta   90.00
_cell.angle_gamma   90.00
#
_symmetry.space_group_name_H-M   'P 1'
#
loop_
_entity.id
_entity.type
_entity.pdbx_description
1 polymer ?
#
loop_
_entity_poly.entity_id
_entity_poly.type
_entity_poly.pdbx_seq_one_letter_code
_entity_poly.pdbx_strand_id
1 'polypeptide(L)'
;ILLHLSLFFIVFAYHAQADDEEWYVNDFGTFVVAAVSGEVVHGDKLRFFIKKEDCSKVSMMFSFSTSLKKNEIKELQDKKLPIRINDWDTIRGARVVYVHPFGFMTIVMMQTPGFHEIKEFIGALNSMYTFEKMFSIQLVKQPHYDPENHFDILRNHWKLDHLVENIEIAQSMCLGPKDIRTS
;
A
#
# COMPACT_ATOMS: atom_id res chain seq x y z
N ILE A 1 -34.72 -0.74 -56.88
CA ILE A 1 -35.00 -0.94 -55.43
C ILE A 1 -33.67 -1.23 -54.77
N LEU A 2 -33.06 -0.18 -54.18
CA LEU A 2 -31.82 -0.28 -53.40
C LEU A 2 -32.18 -0.50 -51.93
N LEU A 3 -31.82 -1.65 -51.41
CA LEU A 3 -31.95 -1.98 -49.99
C LEU A 3 -30.71 -1.38 -49.24
N HIS A 4 -30.89 -0.35 -48.41
CA HIS A 4 -29.88 0.17 -47.54
C HIS A 4 -29.84 -0.69 -46.26
N LEU A 5 -28.80 -1.50 -46.15
CA LEU A 5 -28.49 -2.30 -44.97
C LEU A 5 -27.67 -1.41 -44.00
N SER A 6 -28.35 -0.74 -43.06
CA SER A 6 -27.71 0.02 -42.00
C SER A 6 -27.16 -0.91 -40.93
N LEU A 7 -25.86 -1.11 -40.99
CA LEU A 7 -25.12 -1.87 -39.98
C LEU A 7 -24.97 -1.01 -38.70
N PHE A 8 -25.79 -1.30 -37.70
CA PHE A 8 -25.67 -0.70 -36.37
C PHE A 8 -24.47 -1.32 -35.67
N PHE A 9 -23.33 -0.61 -35.67
CA PHE A 9 -22.22 -0.92 -34.79
C PHE A 9 -22.58 -0.46 -33.36
N ILE A 10 -23.04 -1.39 -32.53
CA ILE A 10 -23.14 -1.18 -31.08
C ILE A 10 -21.72 -1.29 -30.54
N VAL A 11 -21.06 -0.16 -30.38
CA VAL A 11 -19.80 -0.08 -29.63
C VAL A 11 -20.16 -0.26 -28.16
N PHE A 12 -20.01 -1.46 -27.64
CA PHE A 12 -19.95 -1.69 -26.20
C PHE A 12 -18.68 -1.03 -25.69
N ALA A 13 -18.81 0.24 -25.27
CA ALA A 13 -17.82 0.86 -24.40
C ALA A 13 -17.84 0.06 -23.09
N TYR A 14 -16.95 -0.89 -22.95
CA TYR A 14 -16.58 -1.43 -21.66
C TYR A 14 -15.97 -0.25 -20.88
N HIS A 15 -16.79 0.39 -20.07
CA HIS A 15 -16.28 1.18 -18.97
C HIS A 15 -15.63 0.17 -18.03
N ALA A 16 -14.32 0.01 -18.15
CA ALA A 16 -13.52 -0.48 -17.04
C ALA A 16 -13.66 0.60 -15.95
N GLN A 17 -14.71 0.51 -15.13
CA GLN A 17 -14.68 1.09 -13.81
C GLN A 17 -13.53 0.37 -13.13
N ALA A 18 -12.38 1.04 -13.07
CA ALA A 18 -11.37 0.70 -12.10
C ALA A 18 -12.05 0.96 -10.75
N ASP A 19 -12.39 -0.11 -10.06
CA ASP A 19 -12.82 -0.06 -8.66
C ASP A 19 -11.55 0.32 -7.89
N ASP A 20 -11.33 1.64 -7.72
CA ASP A 20 -10.09 2.25 -7.22
C ASP A 20 -9.82 1.94 -5.73
N GLU A 21 -10.71 1.18 -5.09
CA GLU A 21 -10.67 0.88 -3.66
C GLU A 21 -10.41 -0.59 -3.34
N GLU A 22 -10.11 -1.40 -4.34
CA GLU A 22 -10.04 -2.84 -4.14
C GLU A 22 -8.72 -3.28 -3.51
N TRP A 23 -8.85 -4.03 -2.41
CA TRP A 23 -7.77 -4.81 -1.86
C TRP A 23 -7.34 -5.89 -2.86
N TYR A 24 -6.06 -6.14 -2.94
CA TYR A 24 -5.55 -7.32 -3.62
C TYR A 24 -4.63 -8.14 -2.70
N VAL A 25 -4.65 -9.45 -2.87
CA VAL A 25 -3.76 -10.37 -2.17
C VAL A 25 -3.01 -11.20 -3.19
N ASN A 26 -1.68 -11.15 -3.15
CA ASN A 26 -0.81 -11.86 -4.08
C ASN A 26 0.28 -12.65 -3.36
N ASP A 27 0.59 -13.83 -3.90
CA ASP A 27 1.70 -14.68 -3.49
C ASP A 27 2.92 -14.43 -4.41
N PHE A 28 4.00 -13.94 -3.83
CA PHE A 28 5.27 -13.67 -4.50
C PHE A 28 6.35 -14.72 -4.20
N GLY A 29 5.97 -15.91 -3.78
CA GLY A 29 6.89 -17.02 -3.48
C GLY A 29 7.46 -16.94 -2.07
N THR A 30 8.23 -15.94 -1.74
CA THR A 30 8.82 -15.73 -0.41
C THR A 30 7.93 -14.94 0.54
N PHE A 31 7.01 -14.18 -0.02
CA PHE A 31 6.05 -13.34 0.71
C PHE A 31 4.65 -13.50 0.13
N VAL A 32 3.65 -13.37 1.00
CA VAL A 32 2.29 -13.03 0.60
C VAL A 32 2.05 -11.59 0.97
N VAL A 33 1.42 -10.84 0.08
CA VAL A 33 1.18 -9.40 0.24
C VAL A 33 -0.31 -9.12 0.10
N ALA A 34 -0.90 -8.50 1.12
CA ALA A 34 -2.18 -7.82 1.01
C ALA A 34 -1.93 -6.32 0.82
N ALA A 35 -2.65 -5.67 -0.09
CA ALA A 35 -2.44 -4.25 -0.35
C ALA A 35 -3.71 -3.52 -0.78
N VAL A 36 -3.74 -2.22 -0.48
CA VAL A 36 -4.82 -1.29 -0.84
C VAL A 36 -4.25 -0.01 -1.43
N SER A 37 -4.97 0.59 -2.37
CA SER A 37 -4.59 1.85 -3.02
C SER A 37 -4.83 3.06 -2.12
N GLY A 38 -4.00 4.11 -2.30
CA GLY A 38 -4.17 5.37 -1.60
C GLY A 38 -5.28 6.23 -2.21
N GLU A 39 -5.95 7.00 -1.38
CA GLU A 39 -7.06 7.89 -1.74
C GLU A 39 -6.59 9.21 -2.39
N VAL A 40 -5.39 9.69 -2.03
CA VAL A 40 -4.86 10.96 -2.55
C VAL A 40 -4.10 10.73 -3.85
N VAL A 41 -3.31 9.66 -3.90
CA VAL A 41 -2.53 9.25 -5.08
C VAL A 41 -2.77 7.77 -5.35
N HIS A 42 -3.47 7.46 -6.42
CA HIS A 42 -3.84 6.08 -6.78
C HIS A 42 -2.63 5.14 -6.97
N GLY A 43 -1.47 5.69 -7.33
CA GLY A 43 -0.23 4.91 -7.45
C GLY A 43 0.37 4.49 -6.12
N ASP A 44 0.02 5.19 -5.04
CA ASP A 44 0.52 4.89 -3.71
C ASP A 44 -0.26 3.71 -3.11
N LYS A 45 0.49 2.82 -2.50
CA LYS A 45 -0.07 1.58 -1.92
C LYS A 45 0.32 1.46 -0.46
N LEU A 46 -0.62 1.02 0.36
CA LEU A 46 -0.33 0.46 1.67
C LEU A 46 -0.28 -1.06 1.52
N ARG A 47 0.78 -1.68 2.03
CA ARG A 47 1.07 -3.11 1.84
C ARG A 47 1.38 -3.78 3.16
N PHE A 48 0.88 -4.98 3.33
CA PHE A 48 1.14 -5.86 4.47
C PHE A 48 1.84 -7.11 3.97
N PHE A 49 3.08 -7.32 4.41
CA PHE A 49 3.94 -8.41 3.98
C PHE A 49 3.97 -9.49 5.04
N ILE A 50 3.60 -10.71 4.65
CA ILE A 50 3.70 -11.92 5.48
C ILE A 50 4.76 -12.82 4.86
N LYS A 51 5.82 -13.13 5.63
CA LYS A 51 6.88 -14.04 5.17
C LYS A 51 6.41 -15.48 5.25
N LYS A 52 6.67 -16.29 4.22
CA LYS A 52 6.37 -17.73 4.26
C LYS A 52 7.19 -18.53 5.27
N GLU A 53 8.28 -17.96 5.77
CA GLU A 53 9.05 -18.56 6.87
C GLU A 53 8.33 -18.42 8.23
N ASP A 54 7.48 -17.40 8.39
CA ASP A 54 6.76 -17.13 9.62
C ASP A 54 5.42 -16.46 9.31
N CYS A 55 4.41 -17.28 9.04
CA CYS A 55 3.06 -16.81 8.69
C CYS A 55 2.29 -16.19 9.86
N SER A 56 2.87 -16.12 11.06
CA SER A 56 2.28 -15.44 12.22
C SER A 56 2.57 -13.95 12.26
N LYS A 57 3.53 -13.47 11.44
CA LYS A 57 4.03 -12.09 11.50
C LYS A 57 3.81 -11.31 10.22
N VAL A 58 3.57 -10.03 10.39
CA VAL A 58 3.34 -9.06 9.32
C VAL A 58 4.24 -7.83 9.48
N SER A 59 4.66 -7.27 8.35
CA SER A 59 5.32 -5.96 8.28
C SER A 59 4.54 -5.04 7.36
N MET A 60 4.46 -3.77 7.72
CA MET A 60 3.76 -2.75 6.95
C MET A 60 4.73 -1.93 6.13
N MET A 61 4.43 -1.79 4.84
CA MET A 61 5.11 -0.89 3.91
C MET A 61 4.09 0.00 3.21
N PHE A 62 4.52 1.20 2.86
CA PHE A 62 3.71 2.14 2.10
C PHE A 62 4.57 2.87 1.08
N SER A 63 3.94 3.43 0.05
CA SER A 63 4.64 4.22 -0.96
C SER A 63 4.12 5.64 -1.01
N PHE A 64 5.02 6.55 -1.40
CA PHE A 64 4.74 7.90 -1.84
C PHE A 64 5.32 8.09 -3.24
N SER A 65 4.46 8.50 -4.16
CA SER A 65 4.88 8.85 -5.51
C SER A 65 5.16 10.34 -5.60
N THR A 66 6.17 10.71 -6.38
CA THR A 66 6.51 12.11 -6.61
C THR A 66 6.92 12.33 -8.07
N SER A 67 6.53 13.47 -8.64
CA SER A 67 6.93 13.89 -9.98
C SER A 67 8.26 14.64 -9.99
N LEU A 68 8.83 14.95 -8.82
CA LEU A 68 10.08 15.67 -8.72
C LEU A 68 11.23 14.82 -9.31
N LYS A 69 11.76 15.26 -10.45
CA LYS A 69 12.92 14.64 -11.13
C LYS A 69 14.25 15.05 -10.49
N LYS A 70 14.29 15.21 -9.17
CA LYS A 70 15.52 15.59 -8.50
C LYS A 70 16.40 14.36 -8.30
N ASN A 71 17.69 14.50 -8.64
CA ASN A 71 18.68 13.45 -8.36
C ASN A 71 18.74 13.10 -6.87
N GLU A 72 18.45 14.06 -6.03
CA GLU A 72 18.42 13.95 -4.57
C GLU A 72 17.41 12.90 -4.03
N ILE A 73 16.36 12.56 -4.80
CA ILE A 73 15.40 11.54 -4.31
C ILE A 73 16.03 10.16 -4.17
N LYS A 74 17.05 9.84 -4.99
CA LYS A 74 17.82 8.59 -4.87
C LYS A 74 18.64 8.53 -3.60
N GLU A 75 19.00 9.67 -3.06
CA GLU A 75 19.76 9.77 -1.81
C GLU A 75 18.91 9.41 -0.58
N LEU A 76 17.59 9.29 -0.76
CA LEU A 76 16.71 8.81 0.29
C LEU A 76 16.81 7.31 0.52
N GLN A 77 17.38 6.55 -0.45
CA GLN A 77 17.56 5.11 -0.30
C GLN A 77 18.26 4.77 1.02
N ASP A 78 17.69 3.83 1.77
CA ASP A 78 18.15 3.39 3.09
C ASP A 78 18.05 4.41 4.23
N LYS A 79 17.67 5.66 3.96
CA LYS A 79 17.43 6.65 5.00
C LYS A 79 16.16 6.36 5.79
N LYS A 80 16.14 6.86 7.01
CA LYS A 80 14.97 6.81 7.89
C LYS A 80 14.28 8.18 7.87
N LEU A 81 13.08 8.22 7.31
CA LEU A 81 12.30 9.44 7.19
C LEU A 81 11.30 9.57 8.35
N PRO A 82 11.13 10.78 8.90
CA PRO A 82 10.16 11.05 9.95
C PRO A 82 8.75 11.03 9.39
N ILE A 83 7.89 10.21 9.99
CA ILE A 83 6.49 10.09 9.65
C ILE A 83 5.60 10.30 10.86
N ARG A 84 4.35 10.69 10.61
CA ARG A 84 3.26 10.70 11.57
C ARG A 84 2.13 9.83 11.06
N ILE A 85 1.57 9.01 11.93
CA ILE A 85 0.38 8.20 11.64
C ILE A 85 -0.82 8.93 12.20
N ASN A 86 -1.81 9.16 11.36
CA ASN A 86 -2.97 10.00 11.62
C ASN A 86 -2.52 11.38 12.16
N ASP A 87 -3.22 11.95 13.10
CA ASP A 87 -2.87 13.22 13.73
C ASP A 87 -2.19 13.05 15.10
N TRP A 88 -1.63 11.87 15.35
CA TRP A 88 -0.94 11.60 16.61
C TRP A 88 0.34 12.43 16.77
N ASP A 89 0.62 12.89 17.97
CA ASP A 89 1.81 13.70 18.23
C ASP A 89 3.13 12.95 18.05
N THR A 90 3.07 11.61 18.10
CA THR A 90 4.27 10.77 18.04
C THR A 90 4.82 10.69 16.61
N ILE A 91 6.04 11.23 16.43
CA ILE A 91 6.81 11.07 15.20
C ILE A 91 7.56 9.74 15.26
N ARG A 92 7.42 8.95 14.19
CA ARG A 92 8.09 7.67 14.00
C ARG A 92 9.06 7.77 12.83
N GLY A 93 9.95 6.79 12.69
CA GLY A 93 10.81 6.70 11.52
C GLY A 93 10.39 5.55 10.63
N ALA A 94 10.24 5.78 9.33
CA ALA A 94 10.09 4.75 8.33
C ALA A 94 11.35 4.67 7.46
N ARG A 95 11.87 3.47 7.25
CA ARG A 95 13.06 3.27 6.41
C ARG A 95 12.66 3.24 4.94
N VAL A 96 13.33 4.02 4.11
CA VAL A 96 13.22 3.91 2.65
C VAL A 96 13.89 2.62 2.21
N VAL A 97 13.11 1.68 1.71
CA VAL A 97 13.58 0.36 1.27
C VAL A 97 13.76 0.29 -0.24
N TYR A 98 13.11 1.19 -0.98
CA TYR A 98 13.19 1.19 -2.42
C TYR A 98 12.83 2.56 -3.01
N VAL A 99 13.63 3.01 -3.98
CA VAL A 99 13.39 4.22 -4.79
C VAL A 99 13.39 3.82 -6.25
N HIS A 100 12.24 3.89 -6.91
CA HIS A 100 12.08 3.42 -8.28
C HIS A 100 11.54 4.51 -9.21
N PRO A 101 12.32 4.92 -10.22
CA PRO A 101 11.82 5.76 -11.30
C PRO A 101 10.81 5.00 -12.15
N PHE A 102 9.63 5.57 -12.35
CA PHE A 102 8.58 5.00 -13.18
C PHE A 102 7.99 6.08 -14.10
N GLY A 103 8.39 6.07 -15.37
CA GLY A 103 8.00 7.08 -16.34
C GLY A 103 8.45 8.49 -15.90
N PHE A 104 7.50 9.37 -15.65
CA PHE A 104 7.74 10.75 -15.18
C PHE A 104 7.64 10.90 -13.65
N MET A 105 7.40 9.81 -12.96
CA MET A 105 7.27 9.75 -11.50
C MET A 105 8.41 8.93 -10.88
N THR A 106 8.59 9.11 -9.59
CA THR A 106 9.43 8.23 -8.78
C THR A 106 8.58 7.70 -7.63
N ILE A 107 8.59 6.39 -7.43
CA ILE A 107 7.93 5.72 -6.32
C ILE A 107 8.96 5.50 -5.22
N VAL A 108 8.69 6.01 -4.03
CA VAL A 108 9.50 5.81 -2.83
C VAL A 108 8.75 4.88 -1.90
N MET A 109 9.26 3.67 -1.70
CA MET A 109 8.67 2.69 -0.80
C MET A 109 9.36 2.73 0.56
N MET A 110 8.56 2.82 1.60
CA MET A 110 9.00 2.93 2.98
C MET A 110 8.42 1.82 3.83
N GLN A 111 9.21 1.35 4.79
CA GLN A 111 8.82 0.30 5.73
C GLN A 111 8.81 0.85 7.15
N THR A 112 7.75 0.53 7.90
CA THR A 112 7.76 0.70 9.36
C THR A 112 8.68 -0.34 10.00
N PRO A 113 9.29 -0.03 11.16
CA PRO A 113 10.21 -0.97 11.81
C PRO A 113 9.54 -2.28 12.22
N GLY A 114 10.21 -3.38 11.89
CA GLY A 114 9.91 -4.70 12.45
C GLY A 114 8.84 -5.52 11.72
N PHE A 115 8.76 -6.76 12.16
CA PHE A 115 7.65 -7.67 11.92
C PHE A 115 6.91 -7.85 13.25
N HIS A 116 5.60 -7.84 13.19
CA HIS A 116 4.72 -7.85 14.36
C HIS A 116 3.78 -9.06 14.29
N GLU A 117 3.35 -9.59 15.41
CA GLU A 117 2.31 -10.61 15.45
C GLU A 117 1.03 -10.08 14.77
N ILE A 118 0.51 -10.83 13.80
CA ILE A 118 -0.63 -10.41 12.96
C ILE A 118 -1.81 -10.01 13.82
N LYS A 119 -2.20 -10.86 14.77
CA LYS A 119 -3.38 -10.62 15.59
C LYS A 119 -3.33 -9.30 16.35
N GLU A 120 -2.19 -8.99 16.95
CA GLU A 120 -2.00 -7.78 17.75
C GLU A 120 -1.91 -6.54 16.88
N PHE A 121 -1.08 -6.60 15.85
CA PHE A 121 -0.81 -5.45 14.96
C PHE A 121 -2.04 -5.06 14.13
N ILE A 122 -2.66 -6.04 13.48
CA ILE A 122 -3.84 -5.82 12.64
C ILE A 122 -5.05 -5.46 13.51
N GLY A 123 -5.19 -6.08 14.68
CA GLY A 123 -6.23 -5.72 15.65
C GLY A 123 -6.11 -4.27 16.11
N ALA A 124 -4.91 -3.78 16.39
CA ALA A 124 -4.65 -2.39 16.75
C ALA A 124 -4.98 -1.42 15.60
N LEU A 125 -4.54 -1.73 14.37
CA LEU A 125 -4.85 -0.92 13.19
C LEU A 125 -6.36 -0.86 12.90
N ASN A 126 -7.02 -2.00 12.96
CA ASN A 126 -8.47 -2.09 12.74
C ASN A 126 -9.26 -1.30 13.79
N SER A 127 -8.87 -1.41 15.06
CA SER A 127 -9.49 -0.64 16.15
C SER A 127 -9.31 0.87 15.94
N MET A 128 -8.10 1.31 15.59
CA MET A 128 -7.80 2.69 15.28
C MET A 128 -8.63 3.20 14.10
N TYR A 129 -8.68 2.46 12.98
CA TYR A 129 -9.46 2.82 11.82
C TYR A 129 -10.96 2.86 12.11
N THR A 130 -11.47 1.91 12.88
CA THR A 130 -12.89 1.87 13.26
C THR A 130 -13.29 3.11 14.07
N PHE A 131 -12.39 3.59 14.93
CA PHE A 131 -12.63 4.77 15.75
C PHE A 131 -12.49 6.07 14.94
N GLU A 132 -11.39 6.25 14.22
CA GLU A 132 -11.06 7.49 13.51
C GLU A 132 -11.66 7.57 12.09
N LYS A 133 -12.09 6.43 11.53
CA LYS A 133 -12.57 6.28 10.13
C LYS A 133 -11.55 6.72 9.10
N MET A 134 -10.29 6.79 9.49
CA MET A 134 -9.18 7.20 8.63
C MET A 134 -7.88 6.53 9.08
N PHE A 135 -7.10 6.10 8.10
CA PHE A 135 -5.70 5.75 8.30
C PHE A 135 -4.86 6.61 7.36
N SER A 136 -4.00 7.44 7.91
CA SER A 136 -3.16 8.32 7.13
C SER A 136 -1.71 8.27 7.60
N ILE A 137 -0.80 8.52 6.65
CA ILE A 137 0.62 8.71 6.94
C ILE A 137 1.03 10.06 6.36
N GLN A 138 1.71 10.85 7.18
CA GLN A 138 2.26 12.14 6.81
C GLN A 138 3.79 12.12 6.94
N LEU A 139 4.48 12.61 5.93
CA LEU A 139 5.91 12.95 5.99
C LEU A 139 6.06 14.24 6.80
N VAL A 140 6.96 14.24 7.80
CA VAL A 140 7.05 15.33 8.77
C VAL A 140 8.39 16.05 8.62
N LYS A 141 8.34 17.40 8.59
CA LYS A 141 9.53 18.23 8.59
C LYS A 141 10.28 18.11 9.92
N GLN A 142 11.60 18.05 9.83
CA GLN A 142 12.52 18.05 10.95
C GLN A 142 13.69 19.03 10.68
N PRO A 143 14.47 19.45 11.65
CA PRO A 143 15.54 20.43 11.44
C PRO A 143 16.52 20.11 10.30
N HIS A 144 16.73 18.82 10.02
CA HIS A 144 17.67 18.36 8.97
C HIS A 144 16.97 17.66 7.78
N TYR A 145 15.64 17.73 7.72
CA TYR A 145 14.86 17.08 6.68
C TYR A 145 13.59 17.86 6.36
N ASP A 146 13.50 18.33 5.13
CA ASP A 146 12.30 18.96 4.60
C ASP A 146 11.69 18.06 3.50
N PRO A 147 10.55 17.42 3.76
CA PRO A 147 9.94 16.53 2.79
C PRO A 147 9.48 17.25 1.50
N GLU A 148 9.17 18.55 1.54
CA GLU A 148 8.77 19.34 0.35
C GLU A 148 9.89 19.41 -0.69
N ASN A 149 11.14 19.17 -0.29
CA ASN A 149 12.26 19.10 -1.23
C ASN A 149 12.24 17.81 -2.08
N HIS A 150 11.50 16.80 -1.66
CA HIS A 150 11.52 15.47 -2.25
C HIS A 150 10.16 14.96 -2.74
N PHE A 151 9.07 15.44 -2.15
CA PHE A 151 7.73 14.94 -2.39
C PHE A 151 6.75 16.06 -2.74
N ASP A 152 5.88 15.81 -3.72
CA ASP A 152 4.80 16.71 -4.09
C ASP A 152 3.62 16.60 -3.12
N ILE A 153 3.39 15.40 -2.60
CA ILE A 153 2.32 15.07 -1.66
C ILE A 153 2.97 14.59 -0.36
N LEU A 154 2.65 15.25 0.74
CA LEU A 154 3.24 14.95 2.04
C LEU A 154 2.37 14.07 2.94
N ARG A 155 1.10 13.91 2.60
CA ARG A 155 0.15 13.09 3.34
C ARG A 155 -0.69 12.27 2.38
N ASN A 156 -0.75 10.99 2.62
CA ASN A 156 -1.69 10.10 1.96
C ASN A 156 -2.54 9.37 3.00
N HIS A 157 -3.71 8.91 2.59
CA HIS A 157 -4.59 8.12 3.44
C HIS A 157 -5.17 6.94 2.67
N TRP A 158 -5.57 5.92 3.43
CA TRP A 158 -6.09 4.67 2.91
C TRP A 158 -7.35 4.28 3.66
N LYS A 159 -8.30 3.69 2.94
CA LYS A 159 -9.44 3.00 3.53
C LYS A 159 -9.00 1.61 3.97
N LEU A 160 -9.25 1.27 5.21
CA LEU A 160 -8.92 -0.04 5.78
C LEU A 160 -10.17 -0.92 5.98
N ASP A 161 -11.25 -0.59 5.28
CA ASP A 161 -12.39 -1.50 5.18
C ASP A 161 -11.90 -2.85 4.65
N HIS A 162 -12.39 -3.94 5.20
CA HIS A 162 -11.94 -5.31 4.87
C HIS A 162 -10.46 -5.64 5.20
N LEU A 163 -9.76 -4.82 6.00
CA LEU A 163 -8.37 -5.09 6.40
C LEU A 163 -8.21 -6.50 6.99
N VAL A 164 -9.03 -6.84 7.99
CA VAL A 164 -8.91 -8.12 8.71
C VAL A 164 -9.13 -9.29 7.75
N GLU A 165 -10.16 -9.23 6.93
CA GLU A 165 -10.49 -10.26 5.93
C GLU A 165 -9.34 -10.49 4.94
N ASN A 166 -8.78 -9.42 4.38
CA ASN A 166 -7.68 -9.55 3.42
C ASN A 166 -6.37 -10.05 4.05
N ILE A 167 -6.13 -9.74 5.32
CA ILE A 167 -5.00 -10.30 6.05
C ILE A 167 -5.20 -11.78 6.35
N GLU A 168 -6.41 -12.22 6.68
CA GLU A 168 -6.74 -13.64 6.88
C GLU A 168 -6.57 -14.43 5.57
N ILE A 169 -6.98 -13.88 4.43
CA ILE A 169 -6.72 -14.47 3.11
C ILE A 169 -5.21 -14.60 2.88
N ALA A 170 -4.44 -13.53 3.11
CA ALA A 170 -3.01 -13.54 2.92
C ALA A 170 -2.31 -14.54 3.85
N GLN A 171 -2.73 -14.64 5.11
CA GLN A 171 -2.20 -15.61 6.05
C GLN A 171 -2.54 -17.06 5.64
N SER A 172 -3.75 -17.30 5.16
CA SER A 172 -4.16 -18.61 4.63
C SER A 172 -3.32 -19.02 3.41
N MET A 173 -3.05 -18.09 2.48
CA MET A 173 -2.15 -18.34 1.35
C MET A 173 -0.71 -18.58 1.79
N CYS A 174 -0.27 -17.92 2.85
CA CYS A 174 1.06 -18.13 3.43
C CYS A 174 1.21 -19.53 3.99
N LEU A 175 0.21 -20.03 4.72
CA LEU A 175 0.22 -21.37 5.33
C LEU A 175 0.10 -22.50 4.31
N GLY A 176 -0.37 -22.20 3.09
CA GLY A 176 -0.62 -23.20 2.05
C GLY A 176 -1.83 -24.10 2.35
N PRO A 177 -2.17 -25.03 1.46
CA PRO A 177 -3.24 -25.97 1.67
C PRO A 177 -2.92 -26.83 2.91
N LYS A 178 -3.85 -26.87 3.86
CA LYS A 178 -3.77 -27.80 4.99
C LYS A 178 -3.79 -29.21 4.39
N ASP A 179 -2.70 -29.96 4.55
CA ASP A 179 -2.68 -31.38 4.22
C ASP A 179 -3.76 -32.09 5.06
N ILE A 180 -4.86 -32.42 4.41
CA ILE A 180 -5.96 -33.20 5.03
C ILE A 180 -5.56 -34.68 5.17
N ARG A 181 -4.27 -34.98 5.20
CA ARG A 181 -3.76 -36.31 5.37
C ARG A 181 -3.11 -36.46 6.73
N THR A 182 -3.91 -36.50 7.78
CA THR A 182 -3.60 -37.23 9.03
C THR A 182 -4.78 -37.06 9.99
N SER A 183 -5.74 -37.93 9.88
CA SER A 183 -6.59 -38.34 11.02
C SER A 183 -7.01 -39.79 10.79
#